data_88d28a9162a9471caf45c62ea1ea196f
#
_entry.id   88d28a9162a9471caf45c62ea1ea196f
#
_cell.length_a   1.000
_cell.length_b   1.000
_cell.length_c   1.000
_cell.angle_alpha   90.00
_cell.angle_beta   90.00
_cell.angle_gamma   90.00
#
_symmetry.space_group_name_H-M   'P 1'
#
loop_
_entity.id
_entity.type
_entity.pdbx_description
1 polymer ?
#
loop_
_entity_poly.entity_id
_entity_poly.type
_entity_poly.pdbx_seq_one_letter_code
_entity_poly.pdbx_strand_id
1 'polypeptide(L)'
;ETEDGFKATSYFQTLNEAQEEAGKPLYKNPRNAAAGSLRQLDSRITAKRPLRFFAYAWGEVSEKLAETQSEAVDRLSRFGFPINDRMTRATSADELLEAYKALEEARAELGYDIDGVVYKVDRLDYQDRLGFVSRAPRWAIAHKFSPEKATTVLNEIDIQVGRTGAMT
;
A
#
# COMPACT_ATOMS: atom_id res chain seq x y z
N GLU A 1 -12.72 -3.36 9.22
CA GLU A 1 -13.59 -4.36 8.53
C GLU A 1 -13.99 -3.77 7.19
N THR A 2 -13.72 -4.47 6.09
CA THR A 2 -14.34 -4.16 4.81
C THR A 2 -15.82 -4.55 4.89
N GLU A 3 -16.70 -4.01 4.02
CA GLU A 3 -18.14 -4.33 4.03
C GLU A 3 -18.44 -5.84 4.00
N ASP A 4 -17.50 -6.66 3.56
CA ASP A 4 -17.57 -8.12 3.51
C ASP A 4 -16.88 -8.81 4.72
N GLY A 5 -16.47 -8.05 5.76
CA GLY A 5 -15.82 -8.57 6.98
C GLY A 5 -14.40 -9.08 6.78
N PHE A 6 -13.76 -8.77 5.64
CA PHE A 6 -12.38 -9.20 5.36
C PHE A 6 -11.38 -8.46 6.26
N LYS A 7 -10.52 -9.23 6.94
CA LYS A 7 -9.39 -8.72 7.74
C LYS A 7 -8.09 -9.32 7.22
N ALA A 8 -7.26 -8.51 6.59
CA ALA A 8 -5.98 -8.94 6.03
C ALA A 8 -5.06 -9.56 7.09
N THR A 9 -5.07 -9.00 8.29
CA THR A 9 -4.28 -9.48 9.44
C THR A 9 -4.69 -10.87 9.89
N SER A 10 -5.99 -11.15 10.01
CA SER A 10 -6.49 -12.47 10.42
C SER A 10 -6.14 -13.54 9.39
N TYR A 11 -6.31 -13.22 8.10
CA TYR A 11 -5.93 -14.16 7.05
C TYR A 11 -4.42 -14.41 7.00
N PHE A 12 -3.62 -13.39 7.24
CA PHE A 12 -2.17 -13.51 7.30
C PHE A 12 -1.72 -14.44 8.43
N GLN A 13 -2.37 -14.39 9.59
CA GLN A 13 -2.13 -15.32 10.69
C GLN A 13 -2.43 -16.76 10.28
N THR A 14 -3.62 -17.05 9.76
CA THR A 14 -3.99 -18.37 9.26
C THR A 14 -3.04 -18.88 8.18
N LEU A 15 -2.55 -17.99 7.33
CA LEU A 15 -1.56 -18.34 6.32
C LEU A 15 -0.23 -18.78 6.94
N ASN A 16 0.22 -18.10 7.97
CA ASN A 16 1.46 -18.44 8.68
C ASN A 16 1.30 -19.73 9.50
N GLU A 17 0.16 -19.97 10.13
CA GLU A 17 -0.16 -21.24 10.79
C GLU A 17 -0.03 -22.42 9.81
N ALA A 18 -0.61 -22.30 8.61
CA ALA A 18 -0.48 -23.30 7.57
C ALA A 18 0.96 -23.49 7.03
N GLN A 19 1.79 -22.43 7.04
CA GLN A 19 3.21 -22.52 6.71
C GLN A 19 3.98 -23.29 7.78
N GLU A 20 3.70 -23.01 9.05
CA GLU A 20 4.32 -23.67 10.20
C GLU A 20 4.01 -25.17 10.21
N GLU A 21 2.72 -25.54 10.04
CA GLU A 21 2.30 -26.95 9.92
C GLU A 21 2.97 -27.67 8.75
N ALA A 22 3.23 -26.95 7.65
CA ALA A 22 3.93 -27.49 6.47
C ALA A 22 5.47 -27.49 6.61
N GLY A 23 6.02 -27.05 7.75
CA GLY A 23 7.47 -26.91 7.96
C GLY A 23 8.16 -25.91 7.03
N LYS A 24 7.43 -24.90 6.56
CA LYS A 24 7.92 -23.88 5.63
C LYS A 24 8.23 -22.57 6.36
N PRO A 25 9.14 -21.74 5.80
CA PRO A 25 9.41 -20.42 6.36
C PRO A 25 8.14 -19.56 6.45
N LEU A 26 7.98 -18.87 7.57
CA LEU A 26 6.87 -17.94 7.78
C LEU A 26 7.03 -16.67 6.94
N TYR A 27 5.93 -16.10 6.52
CA TYR A 27 5.93 -14.76 5.92
C TYR A 27 6.15 -13.70 7.00
N LYS A 28 7.03 -12.73 6.73
CA LYS A 28 7.38 -11.68 7.70
C LYS A 28 6.29 -10.63 7.91
N ASN A 29 5.51 -10.36 6.87
CA ASN A 29 4.40 -9.40 6.93
C ASN A 29 3.40 -9.64 5.79
N PRO A 30 2.17 -9.09 5.87
CA PRO A 30 1.13 -9.25 4.85
C PRO A 30 1.54 -8.75 3.46
N ARG A 31 2.30 -7.66 3.37
CA ARG A 31 2.79 -7.11 2.11
C ARG A 31 3.70 -8.09 1.36
N ASN A 32 4.64 -8.71 2.06
CA ASN A 32 5.54 -9.71 1.48
C ASN A 32 4.79 -10.99 1.10
N ALA A 33 3.81 -11.41 1.89
CA ALA A 33 2.94 -12.53 1.58
C ALA A 33 2.12 -12.28 0.30
N ALA A 34 1.55 -11.09 0.13
CA ALA A 34 0.82 -10.70 -1.07
C ALA A 34 1.73 -10.68 -2.30
N ALA A 35 2.89 -10.02 -2.22
CA ALA A 35 3.87 -9.96 -3.31
C ALA A 35 4.37 -11.35 -3.72
N GLY A 36 4.64 -12.23 -2.74
CA GLY A 36 5.02 -13.62 -2.97
C GLY A 36 3.90 -14.43 -3.61
N SER A 37 2.66 -14.18 -3.24
CA SER A 37 1.48 -14.84 -3.80
C SER A 37 1.25 -14.53 -5.27
N LEU A 38 1.56 -13.31 -5.72
CA LEU A 38 1.47 -12.91 -7.13
C LEU A 38 2.58 -13.50 -8.00
N ARG A 39 3.69 -13.95 -7.41
CA ARG A 39 4.86 -14.49 -8.13
C ARG A 39 4.89 -16.01 -8.22
N GLN A 40 3.78 -16.69 -7.87
CA GLN A 40 3.69 -18.14 -7.97
C GLN A 40 3.68 -18.59 -9.44
N LEU A 41 4.46 -19.62 -9.76
CA LEU A 41 4.44 -20.25 -11.08
C LEU A 41 3.12 -20.97 -11.35
N ASP A 42 2.54 -21.58 -10.30
CA ASP A 42 1.22 -22.23 -10.38
C ASP A 42 0.12 -21.23 -9.95
N SER A 43 -0.66 -20.78 -10.90
CA SER A 43 -1.78 -19.85 -10.69
C SER A 43 -2.85 -20.39 -9.73
N ARG A 44 -2.96 -21.72 -9.55
CA ARG A 44 -3.89 -22.35 -8.61
C ARG A 44 -3.53 -22.03 -7.16
N ILE A 45 -2.24 -21.79 -6.87
CA ILE A 45 -1.79 -21.33 -5.54
C ILE A 45 -2.27 -19.91 -5.31
N THR A 46 -2.08 -19.01 -6.28
CA THR A 46 -2.53 -17.63 -6.21
C THR A 46 -4.06 -17.54 -6.08
N ALA A 47 -4.80 -18.35 -6.83
CA ALA A 47 -6.26 -18.38 -6.80
C ALA A 47 -6.86 -18.73 -5.42
N LYS A 48 -6.10 -19.46 -4.58
CA LYS A 48 -6.49 -19.80 -3.20
C LYS A 48 -6.19 -18.67 -2.20
N ARG A 49 -5.53 -17.59 -2.61
CA ARG A 49 -5.17 -16.47 -1.74
C ARG A 49 -6.20 -15.37 -1.89
N PRO A 50 -6.87 -14.92 -0.82
CA PRO A 50 -7.85 -13.83 -0.87
C PRO A 50 -7.14 -12.47 -0.97
N LEU A 51 -6.46 -12.25 -2.08
CA LEU A 51 -5.80 -10.99 -2.36
C LEU A 51 -6.82 -9.90 -2.64
N ARG A 52 -6.57 -8.71 -2.11
CA ARG A 52 -7.31 -7.49 -2.38
C ARG A 52 -6.37 -6.46 -2.98
N PHE A 53 -6.90 -5.53 -3.75
CA PHE A 53 -6.12 -4.42 -4.29
C PHE A 53 -6.96 -3.16 -4.38
N PHE A 54 -6.29 -2.02 -4.43
CA PHE A 54 -6.88 -0.74 -4.74
C PHE A 54 -6.22 -0.15 -5.98
N ALA A 55 -7.04 0.30 -6.93
CA ALA A 55 -6.58 1.09 -8.06
C ALA A 55 -6.37 2.54 -7.60
N TYR A 56 -5.14 3.04 -7.65
CA TYR A 56 -4.78 4.39 -7.20
C TYR A 56 -4.05 5.21 -8.27
N ALA A 57 -3.74 4.56 -9.38
CA ALA A 57 -3.06 5.13 -10.52
C ALA A 57 -3.34 4.28 -11.77
N TRP A 58 -2.97 4.78 -12.91
CA TRP A 58 -3.09 4.10 -14.19
C TRP A 58 -1.76 4.16 -14.94
N GLY A 59 -1.57 3.26 -15.89
CA GLY A 59 -0.47 3.27 -16.82
C GLY A 59 -0.83 3.97 -18.13
N GLU A 60 -0.42 3.37 -19.24
CA GLU A 60 -0.78 3.84 -20.56
C GLU A 60 -2.26 3.60 -20.84
N VAL A 61 -2.94 4.62 -21.36
CA VAL A 61 -4.35 4.59 -21.70
C VAL A 61 -4.54 5.17 -23.12
N SER A 62 -5.53 4.65 -23.83
CA SER A 62 -5.83 5.09 -25.22
C SER A 62 -6.43 6.49 -25.28
N GLU A 63 -7.09 6.91 -24.20
CA GLU A 63 -7.74 8.21 -24.08
C GLU A 63 -7.51 8.80 -22.69
N LYS A 64 -7.48 10.13 -22.61
CA LYS A 64 -7.36 10.83 -21.33
C LYS A 64 -8.53 10.47 -20.41
N LEU A 65 -8.23 10.01 -19.19
CA LEU A 65 -9.25 9.61 -18.24
C LEU A 65 -10.03 10.80 -17.68
N ALA A 66 -9.33 11.89 -17.33
CA ALA A 66 -9.92 13.07 -16.69
C ALA A 66 -8.95 14.26 -16.72
N GLU A 67 -9.38 15.40 -16.18
CA GLU A 67 -8.51 16.58 -15.99
C GLU A 67 -7.81 16.58 -14.64
N THR A 68 -8.36 15.83 -13.66
CA THR A 68 -7.82 15.77 -12.31
C THR A 68 -7.56 14.32 -11.85
N GLN A 69 -6.69 14.15 -10.87
CA GLN A 69 -6.40 12.88 -10.23
C GLN A 69 -7.65 12.25 -9.60
N SER A 70 -8.43 13.07 -8.89
CA SER A 70 -9.66 12.65 -8.22
C SER A 70 -10.69 12.13 -9.23
N GLU A 71 -10.97 12.89 -10.30
CA GLU A 71 -11.90 12.45 -11.37
C GLU A 71 -11.40 11.18 -12.07
N ALA A 72 -10.09 11.03 -12.30
CA ALA A 72 -9.53 9.85 -12.92
C ALA A 72 -9.74 8.61 -12.05
N VAL A 73 -9.53 8.71 -10.73
CA VAL A 73 -9.78 7.60 -9.79
C VAL A 73 -11.28 7.29 -9.71
N ASP A 74 -12.16 8.29 -9.70
CA ASP A 74 -13.61 8.08 -9.78
C ASP A 74 -14.00 7.34 -11.08
N ARG A 75 -13.36 7.66 -12.20
CA ARG A 75 -13.60 6.96 -13.45
C ARG A 75 -13.14 5.49 -13.40
N LEU A 76 -12.02 5.20 -12.74
CA LEU A 76 -11.59 3.82 -12.48
C LEU A 76 -12.65 3.06 -11.66
N SER A 77 -13.23 3.69 -10.64
CA SER A 77 -14.33 3.10 -9.86
C SER A 77 -15.54 2.78 -10.73
N ARG A 78 -15.92 3.68 -11.65
CA ARG A 78 -17.02 3.45 -12.60
C ARG A 78 -16.72 2.33 -13.59
N PHE A 79 -15.47 2.01 -13.84
CA PHE A 79 -15.05 0.83 -14.62
C PHE A 79 -15.08 -0.47 -13.79
N GLY A 80 -15.45 -0.41 -12.51
CA GLY A 80 -15.54 -1.56 -11.61
C GLY A 80 -14.25 -1.88 -10.86
N PHE A 81 -13.22 -1.02 -10.91
CA PHE A 81 -12.02 -1.23 -10.11
C PHE A 81 -12.25 -0.79 -8.67
N PRO A 82 -11.87 -1.62 -7.67
CA PRO A 82 -11.84 -1.17 -6.28
C PRO A 82 -10.90 0.01 -6.10
N ILE A 83 -11.38 1.06 -5.48
CA ILE A 83 -10.59 2.24 -5.09
C ILE A 83 -10.59 2.39 -3.57
N ASN A 84 -9.66 3.17 -3.04
CA ASN A 84 -9.66 3.48 -1.62
C ASN A 84 -10.68 4.59 -1.33
N ASP A 85 -11.71 4.28 -0.55
CA ASP A 85 -12.80 5.17 -0.14
C ASP A 85 -12.33 6.30 0.80
N ARG A 86 -11.14 6.14 1.41
CA ARG A 86 -10.53 7.15 2.30
C ARG A 86 -9.77 8.23 1.54
N MET A 87 -9.76 8.20 0.22
CA MET A 87 -9.17 9.27 -0.58
C MET A 87 -10.03 10.53 -0.48
N THR A 88 -9.41 11.63 -0.07
CA THR A 88 -10.06 12.93 0.06
C THR A 88 -9.34 13.99 -0.77
N ARG A 89 -10.07 15.04 -1.16
CA ARG A 89 -9.50 16.22 -1.79
C ARG A 89 -9.38 17.32 -0.75
N ALA A 90 -8.23 17.99 -0.72
CA ALA A 90 -7.96 19.12 0.15
C ALA A 90 -7.56 20.35 -0.66
N THR A 91 -7.89 21.52 -0.17
CA THR A 91 -7.61 22.82 -0.79
C THR A 91 -6.63 23.66 0.03
N SER A 92 -6.29 23.21 1.22
CA SER A 92 -5.37 23.87 2.14
C SER A 92 -4.43 22.87 2.82
N ALA A 93 -3.34 23.36 3.41
CA ALA A 93 -2.44 22.56 4.22
C ALA A 93 -3.12 22.05 5.51
N ASP A 94 -4.02 22.85 6.09
CA ASP A 94 -4.73 22.46 7.30
C ASP A 94 -5.67 21.28 7.03
N GLU A 95 -6.41 21.29 5.94
CA GLU A 95 -7.25 20.15 5.52
C GLU A 95 -6.43 18.89 5.25
N LEU A 96 -5.20 19.01 4.68
CA LEU A 96 -4.30 17.86 4.52
C LEU A 96 -3.87 17.27 5.86
N LEU A 97 -3.56 18.11 6.84
CA LEU A 97 -3.16 17.69 8.18
C LEU A 97 -4.33 17.09 8.97
N GLU A 98 -5.54 17.60 8.80
CA GLU A 98 -6.75 17.01 9.38
C GLU A 98 -7.00 15.62 8.81
N ALA A 99 -6.94 15.45 7.49
CA ALA A 99 -7.08 14.14 6.84
C ALA A 99 -5.99 13.15 7.30
N TYR A 100 -4.75 13.62 7.46
CA TYR A 100 -3.64 12.81 7.99
C TYR A 100 -3.95 12.30 9.40
N LYS A 101 -4.36 13.19 10.33
CA LYS A 101 -4.70 12.82 11.70
C LYS A 101 -5.87 11.85 11.78
N ALA A 102 -6.92 12.09 11.00
CA ALA A 102 -8.08 11.21 10.94
C ALA A 102 -7.71 9.80 10.47
N LEU A 103 -6.79 9.67 9.51
CA LEU A 103 -6.30 8.36 9.05
C LEU A 103 -5.35 7.71 10.06
N GLU A 104 -4.52 8.49 10.76
CA GLU A 104 -3.65 7.97 11.82
C GLU A 104 -4.50 7.40 12.98
N GLU A 105 -5.57 8.08 13.39
CA GLU A 105 -6.51 7.62 14.40
C GLU A 105 -7.29 6.37 13.97
N ALA A 106 -7.74 6.33 12.72
CA ALA A 106 -8.49 5.20 12.18
C ALA A 106 -7.61 3.98 11.81
N ARG A 107 -6.29 4.09 11.90
CA ARG A 107 -5.31 3.10 11.42
C ARG A 107 -5.62 1.68 11.91
N ALA A 108 -5.97 1.52 13.19
CA ALA A 108 -6.25 0.22 13.80
C ALA A 108 -7.56 -0.42 13.31
N GLU A 109 -8.47 0.37 12.73
CA GLU A 109 -9.82 -0.06 12.31
C GLU A 109 -9.90 -0.41 10.81
N LEU A 110 -8.84 -0.13 10.04
CA LEU A 110 -8.88 -0.29 8.58
C LEU A 110 -8.90 -1.76 8.10
N GLY A 111 -8.58 -2.72 8.96
CA GLY A 111 -8.46 -4.13 8.57
C GLY A 111 -7.23 -4.46 7.71
N TYR A 112 -6.38 -3.48 7.42
CA TYR A 112 -5.08 -3.60 6.75
C TYR A 112 -4.12 -2.53 7.27
N ASP A 113 -2.82 -2.83 7.22
CA ASP A 113 -1.80 -1.93 7.73
C ASP A 113 -1.50 -0.79 6.76
N ILE A 114 -1.39 0.42 7.31
CA ILE A 114 -0.90 1.61 6.60
C ILE A 114 0.24 2.26 7.40
N ASP A 115 1.18 2.88 6.70
CA ASP A 115 2.35 3.53 7.31
C ASP A 115 2.41 5.04 7.04
N GLY A 116 1.38 5.58 6.40
CA GLY A 116 1.25 6.99 6.08
C GLY A 116 0.26 7.25 4.96
N VAL A 117 0.27 8.49 4.50
CA VAL A 117 -0.54 9.00 3.39
C VAL A 117 0.34 9.48 2.25
N VAL A 118 -0.22 9.56 1.06
CA VAL A 118 0.44 10.16 -0.11
C VAL A 118 -0.41 11.32 -0.60
N TYR A 119 0.15 12.52 -0.53
CA TYR A 119 -0.45 13.70 -1.15
C TYR A 119 -0.06 13.75 -2.62
N LYS A 120 -1.00 14.11 -3.47
CA LYS A 120 -0.77 14.28 -4.91
C LYS A 120 -1.38 15.60 -5.36
N VAL A 121 -0.72 16.28 -6.28
CA VAL A 121 -1.32 17.42 -6.96
C VAL A 121 -2.51 16.94 -7.77
N ASP A 122 -3.70 17.49 -7.54
CA ASP A 122 -4.95 17.00 -8.15
C ASP A 122 -5.02 17.26 -9.66
N ARG A 123 -4.57 18.42 -10.14
CA ARG A 123 -4.56 18.77 -11.57
C ARG A 123 -3.50 17.99 -12.34
N LEU A 124 -3.89 17.24 -13.36
CA LEU A 124 -2.98 16.39 -14.16
C LEU A 124 -2.05 17.24 -15.03
N ASP A 125 -2.47 18.38 -15.55
CA ASP A 125 -1.59 19.29 -16.28
C ASP A 125 -0.46 19.88 -15.41
N TYR A 126 -0.71 20.04 -14.10
CA TYR A 126 0.33 20.44 -13.15
C TYR A 126 1.25 19.26 -12.81
N GLN A 127 0.72 18.03 -12.75
CA GLN A 127 1.58 16.85 -12.61
C GLN A 127 2.55 16.73 -13.80
N ASP A 128 2.07 16.92 -15.03
CA ASP A 128 2.88 16.90 -16.24
C ASP A 128 3.96 17.98 -16.21
N ARG A 129 3.63 19.21 -15.81
CA ARG A 129 4.58 20.33 -15.69
C ARG A 129 5.62 20.11 -14.61
N LEU A 130 5.27 19.53 -13.48
CA LEU A 130 6.18 19.20 -12.38
C LEU A 130 7.10 18.03 -12.75
N GLY A 131 6.57 17.04 -13.46
CA GLY A 131 7.31 15.91 -13.98
C GLY A 131 7.91 15.00 -12.91
N PHE A 132 9.04 14.39 -13.27
CA PHE A 132 9.73 13.40 -12.45
C PHE A 132 11.20 13.77 -12.25
N VAL A 133 11.79 13.31 -11.15
CA VAL A 133 13.24 13.25 -10.94
C VAL A 133 13.61 11.78 -10.78
N SER A 134 14.35 11.23 -11.75
CA SER A 134 14.56 9.78 -11.85
C SER A 134 13.22 9.02 -11.91
N ARG A 135 12.91 8.26 -10.87
CA ARG A 135 11.66 7.50 -10.75
C ARG A 135 10.68 8.13 -9.76
N ALA A 136 11.02 9.26 -9.16
CA ALA A 136 10.19 9.92 -8.16
C ALA A 136 9.36 11.04 -8.81
N PRO A 137 8.03 11.05 -8.66
CA PRO A 137 7.19 12.15 -9.10
C PRO A 137 7.43 13.38 -8.23
N ARG A 138 7.54 14.57 -8.86
CA ARG A 138 7.65 15.84 -8.14
C ARG A 138 6.31 16.38 -7.67
N TRP A 139 5.23 15.78 -8.12
CA TRP A 139 3.85 16.14 -7.82
C TRP A 139 3.21 15.26 -6.73
N ALA A 140 3.98 14.36 -6.12
CA ALA A 140 3.50 13.50 -5.03
C ALA A 140 4.54 13.44 -3.91
N ILE A 141 4.04 13.40 -2.66
CA ILE A 141 4.88 13.27 -1.47
C ILE A 141 4.24 12.32 -0.47
N ALA A 142 5.03 11.43 0.09
CA ALA A 142 4.60 10.53 1.17
C ALA A 142 4.82 11.21 2.52
N HIS A 143 3.79 11.19 3.36
CA HIS A 143 3.82 11.63 4.75
C HIS A 143 3.59 10.42 5.64
N LYS A 144 4.67 9.92 6.25
CA LYS A 144 4.62 8.72 7.09
C LYS A 144 4.04 9.03 8.45
N PHE A 145 3.30 8.08 9.03
CA PHE A 145 2.89 8.15 10.43
C PHE A 145 4.09 8.06 11.36
N SER A 146 3.93 8.55 12.58
CA SER A 146 4.94 8.37 13.60
C SER A 146 5.21 6.87 13.82
N PRO A 147 6.48 6.45 13.87
CA PRO A 147 6.81 5.04 14.11
C PRO A 147 6.34 4.62 15.49
N GLU A 148 5.77 3.42 15.58
CA GLU A 148 5.50 2.80 16.87
C GLU A 148 6.82 2.53 17.60
N LYS A 149 6.90 2.95 18.86
CA LYS A 149 8.07 2.71 19.71
C LYS A 149 7.80 1.46 20.55
N ALA A 150 8.65 0.46 20.40
CA ALA A 150 8.64 -0.73 21.23
C ALA A 150 10.03 -0.95 21.83
N THR A 151 10.07 -1.51 23.03
CA THR A 151 11.32 -1.90 23.69
C THR A 151 11.46 -3.42 23.58
N THR A 152 12.65 -3.88 23.19
CA THR A 152 12.97 -5.31 23.12
C THR A 152 14.37 -5.56 23.67
N VAL A 153 14.67 -6.82 23.93
CA VAL A 153 16.02 -7.26 24.29
C VAL A 153 16.72 -7.71 23.02
N LEU A 154 17.85 -7.07 22.73
CA LEU A 154 18.72 -7.51 21.64
C LEU A 154 19.47 -8.78 22.06
N ASN A 155 19.16 -9.91 21.45
CA ASN A 155 19.79 -11.18 21.78
C ASN A 155 21.09 -11.43 20.97
N GLU A 156 21.09 -11.05 19.69
CA GLU A 156 22.21 -11.31 18.78
C GLU A 156 22.21 -10.31 17.62
N ILE A 157 23.38 -10.04 17.07
CA ILE A 157 23.57 -9.26 15.84
C ILE A 157 24.30 -10.13 14.84
N ASP A 158 23.63 -10.53 13.77
CA ASP A 158 24.21 -11.22 12.62
C ASP A 158 24.56 -10.22 11.52
N ILE A 159 25.77 -10.35 10.98
CA ILE A 159 26.23 -9.49 9.88
C ILE A 159 26.37 -10.34 8.63
N GLN A 160 25.57 -10.04 7.61
CA GLN A 160 25.65 -10.70 6.31
C GLN A 160 26.21 -9.73 5.27
N VAL A 161 27.09 -10.24 4.39
CA VAL A 161 27.65 -9.47 3.29
C VAL A 161 26.90 -9.83 1.99
N GLY A 162 26.20 -8.86 1.42
CA GLY A 162 25.51 -9.04 0.15
C GLY A 162 26.46 -9.14 -1.04
N ARG A 163 25.95 -9.52 -2.20
CA ARG A 163 26.70 -9.68 -3.45
C ARG A 163 27.48 -8.42 -3.87
N THR A 164 27.03 -7.27 -3.51
CA THR A 164 27.66 -5.95 -3.82
C THR A 164 28.63 -5.48 -2.75
N GLY A 165 28.89 -6.29 -1.71
CA GLY A 165 29.72 -5.91 -0.57
C GLY A 165 29.00 -5.11 0.50
N ALA A 166 27.70 -4.80 0.33
CA ALA A 166 26.91 -4.14 1.37
C ALA A 166 26.68 -5.11 2.54
N MET A 167 26.94 -4.62 3.75
CA MET A 167 26.63 -5.35 4.99
C MET A 167 25.19 -5.05 5.43
N THR A 168 24.45 -6.08 5.82
CA THR A 168 23.10 -6.02 6.40
C THR A 168 23.01 -6.87 7.64
#